data_7938a65854c4be98fd4653ae2dea14dc
#
_entry.id   7938a65854c4be98fd4653ae2dea14dc
#
_cell.length_a   1.000
_cell.length_b   1.000
_cell.length_c   1.000
_cell.angle_alpha   90.00
_cell.angle_beta   90.00
_cell.angle_gamma   90.00
#
_symmetry.space_group_name_H-M   'P 1'
#
loop_
_entity.id
_entity.type
_entity.pdbx_description
1 polymer ?
#
loop_
_entity_poly.entity_id
_entity_poly.type
_entity_poly.pdbx_seq_one_letter_code
_entity_poly.pdbx_strand_id
1 'polypeptide(L)'
;MKAIVNGIDGGKIVSGDQLPSIHDLCATLELSKNTVEKAYNHLKKLRVITSAHGKGFFITRQQSGEQLKVLLLFNQLSAHKKMIYESFTAALGERAVVDFVIYNNDVNLFNRLLLEKQEQYEKIVVIPHFSEKAGCPSEPLNAIPKQKLVLIDKLVEGVRGDFSAVYEDFEADIYTALEMLANRLADYSHLILVIPEHIYFSSEITVGVKRFCRQYDFKVDIFHEVKDCALQSGQAYIFLLEEHLVQFIEKIMETKFKVGEDIGLISYNETPLKRVILDGITTISTDFELMGKLAAECLFDVESRKVAVPFDIKLRKSL
;
A
#
# COMPACT_ATOMS: atom_id res chain seq x y z
N MET A 1 3.14 -33.99 -0.59
CA MET A 1 2.97 -32.57 -0.97
C MET A 1 3.95 -32.14 -2.06
N LYS A 2 5.27 -32.15 -1.84
CA LYS A 2 6.27 -31.77 -2.86
C LYS A 2 6.10 -32.53 -4.19
N ALA A 3 5.75 -33.80 -4.15
CA ALA A 3 5.56 -34.60 -5.36
C ALA A 3 4.36 -34.12 -6.21
N ILE A 4 3.26 -33.69 -5.59
CA ILE A 4 2.10 -33.13 -6.31
C ILE A 4 2.47 -31.77 -6.93
N VAL A 5 3.13 -30.90 -6.19
CA VAL A 5 3.59 -29.60 -6.70
C VAL A 5 4.58 -29.80 -7.85
N ASN A 6 5.57 -30.64 -7.69
CA ASN A 6 6.54 -30.98 -8.76
C ASN A 6 5.88 -31.65 -9.98
N GLY A 7 4.82 -32.44 -9.76
CA GLY A 7 4.05 -33.05 -10.83
C GLY A 7 3.27 -32.04 -11.65
N ILE A 8 2.72 -31.01 -10.98
CA ILE A 8 2.04 -29.90 -11.62
C ILE A 8 3.05 -29.02 -12.39
N ASP A 9 4.14 -28.65 -11.73
CA ASP A 9 5.19 -27.79 -12.33
C ASP A 9 5.89 -28.50 -13.51
N GLY A 10 5.97 -29.81 -13.48
CA GLY A 10 6.50 -30.64 -14.57
C GLY A 10 5.47 -31.07 -15.63
N GLY A 11 4.23 -30.53 -15.58
CA GLY A 11 3.19 -30.85 -16.56
C GLY A 11 2.62 -32.28 -16.54
N LYS A 12 2.97 -33.07 -15.53
CA LYS A 12 2.47 -34.46 -15.38
C LYS A 12 1.09 -34.50 -14.71
N ILE A 13 0.71 -33.47 -14.02
CA ILE A 13 -0.57 -33.28 -13.34
C ILE A 13 -1.12 -31.94 -13.80
N VAL A 14 -2.33 -31.92 -14.36
CA VAL A 14 -2.93 -30.70 -14.91
C VAL A 14 -4.13 -30.22 -14.08
N SER A 15 -4.52 -28.97 -14.27
CA SER A 15 -5.72 -28.40 -13.63
C SER A 15 -6.95 -29.20 -14.04
N GLY A 16 -7.80 -29.53 -13.09
CA GLY A 16 -8.97 -30.37 -13.29
C GLY A 16 -8.73 -31.86 -13.03
N ASP A 17 -7.47 -32.31 -12.91
CA ASP A 17 -7.17 -33.69 -12.55
C ASP A 17 -7.69 -34.03 -11.17
N GLN A 18 -8.30 -35.21 -11.06
CA GLN A 18 -8.77 -35.74 -9.80
C GLN A 18 -7.63 -36.40 -9.02
N LEU A 19 -7.45 -35.97 -7.79
CA LEU A 19 -6.51 -36.62 -6.86
C LEU A 19 -7.14 -37.88 -6.25
N PRO A 20 -6.29 -38.87 -5.85
CA PRO A 20 -6.75 -40.01 -5.07
C PRO A 20 -7.50 -39.60 -3.83
N SER A 21 -8.48 -40.40 -3.40
CA SER A 21 -9.15 -40.15 -2.13
C SER A 21 -8.20 -40.23 -0.94
N ILE A 22 -8.55 -39.66 0.18
CA ILE A 22 -7.76 -39.75 1.43
C ILE A 22 -7.53 -41.24 1.77
N HIS A 23 -8.56 -42.07 1.57
CA HIS A 23 -8.50 -43.50 1.86
C HIS A 23 -7.49 -44.24 0.93
N ASP A 24 -7.53 -43.95 -0.39
CA ASP A 24 -6.64 -44.53 -1.36
C ASP A 24 -5.18 -44.15 -1.10
N LEU A 25 -4.93 -42.89 -0.74
CA LEU A 25 -3.57 -42.45 -0.39
C LEU A 25 -3.05 -43.08 0.90
N CYS A 26 -3.93 -43.27 1.89
CA CYS A 26 -3.55 -44.01 3.11
C CYS A 26 -3.13 -45.42 2.79
N ALA A 27 -3.88 -46.13 1.93
CA ALA A 27 -3.59 -47.48 1.52
C ALA A 27 -2.32 -47.57 0.66
N THR A 28 -2.16 -46.65 -0.31
CA THR A 28 -1.02 -46.69 -1.29
C THR A 28 0.30 -46.29 -0.66
N LEU A 29 0.28 -45.32 0.29
CA LEU A 29 1.50 -44.73 0.87
C LEU A 29 1.77 -45.20 2.30
N GLU A 30 0.94 -46.09 2.84
CA GLU A 30 0.98 -46.58 4.24
C GLU A 30 1.01 -45.44 5.28
N LEU A 31 0.25 -44.35 5.02
CA LEU A 31 0.19 -43.18 5.87
C LEU A 31 -1.09 -43.17 6.71
N SER A 32 -1.01 -42.56 7.90
CA SER A 32 -2.20 -42.36 8.73
C SER A 32 -3.18 -41.35 8.06
N LYS A 33 -4.48 -41.57 8.26
CA LYS A 33 -5.55 -40.71 7.77
C LYS A 33 -5.31 -39.23 8.14
N ASN A 34 -4.92 -38.96 9.39
CA ASN A 34 -4.62 -37.63 9.89
C ASN A 34 -3.46 -36.94 9.13
N THR A 35 -2.43 -37.70 8.74
CA THR A 35 -1.29 -37.22 7.95
C THR A 35 -1.74 -36.78 6.55
N VAL A 36 -2.57 -37.60 5.89
CA VAL A 36 -3.08 -37.31 4.55
C VAL A 36 -4.08 -36.14 4.60
N GLU A 37 -4.98 -36.10 5.58
CA GLU A 37 -5.91 -34.98 5.78
C GLU A 37 -5.18 -33.64 6.02
N LYS A 38 -4.16 -33.62 6.87
CA LYS A 38 -3.32 -32.43 7.07
C LYS A 38 -2.64 -31.98 5.78
N ALA A 39 -2.13 -32.92 4.98
CA ALA A 39 -1.51 -32.61 3.70
C ALA A 39 -2.50 -32.02 2.70
N TYR A 40 -3.69 -32.59 2.57
CA TYR A 40 -4.75 -32.10 1.68
C TYR A 40 -5.30 -30.74 2.15
N ASN A 41 -5.52 -30.57 3.44
CA ASN A 41 -5.93 -29.27 4.00
C ASN A 41 -4.87 -28.19 3.78
N HIS A 42 -3.59 -28.53 3.86
CA HIS A 42 -2.51 -27.60 3.55
C HIS A 42 -2.49 -27.24 2.05
N LEU A 43 -2.63 -28.22 1.15
CA LEU A 43 -2.74 -27.98 -0.30
C LEU A 43 -4.00 -27.17 -0.66
N LYS A 44 -5.11 -27.34 0.08
CA LYS A 44 -6.31 -26.49 -0.04
C LYS A 44 -6.03 -25.06 0.40
N LYS A 45 -5.34 -24.87 1.54
CA LYS A 45 -4.93 -23.52 1.99
C LYS A 45 -4.01 -22.85 0.98
N LEU A 46 -3.14 -23.61 0.33
CA LEU A 46 -2.27 -23.13 -0.76
C LEU A 46 -2.99 -23.04 -2.11
N ARG A 47 -4.28 -23.38 -2.17
CA ARG A 47 -5.11 -23.36 -3.39
C ARG A 47 -4.56 -24.20 -4.54
N VAL A 48 -3.74 -25.18 -4.23
CA VAL A 48 -3.26 -26.16 -5.18
C VAL A 48 -4.35 -27.15 -5.56
N ILE A 49 -5.28 -27.41 -4.61
CA ILE A 49 -6.41 -28.31 -4.80
C ILE A 49 -7.72 -27.72 -4.27
N THR A 50 -8.84 -28.14 -4.81
CA THR A 50 -10.18 -27.90 -4.30
C THR A 50 -10.90 -29.21 -3.94
N SER A 51 -11.94 -29.13 -3.13
CA SER A 51 -12.82 -30.29 -2.87
C SER A 51 -14.19 -30.04 -3.42
N ALA A 52 -14.71 -30.94 -4.23
CA ALA A 52 -16.11 -30.96 -4.64
C ALA A 52 -16.87 -32.01 -3.82
N HIS A 53 -18.01 -31.58 -3.22
CA HIS A 53 -18.81 -32.44 -2.36
C HIS A 53 -19.24 -33.72 -3.10
N GLY A 54 -18.95 -34.90 -2.55
CA GLY A 54 -19.25 -36.19 -3.16
C GLY A 54 -18.39 -36.58 -4.37
N LYS A 55 -17.51 -35.69 -4.87
CA LYS A 55 -16.70 -35.97 -6.09
C LYS A 55 -15.19 -36.10 -5.80
N GLY A 56 -14.72 -35.68 -4.62
CA GLY A 56 -13.32 -35.81 -4.23
C GLY A 56 -12.52 -34.50 -4.32
N PHE A 57 -11.21 -34.64 -4.50
CA PHE A 57 -10.26 -33.52 -4.57
C PHE A 57 -9.75 -33.37 -6.00
N PHE A 58 -9.65 -32.12 -6.46
CA PHE A 58 -9.24 -31.78 -7.82
C PHE A 58 -8.13 -30.76 -7.80
N ILE A 59 -7.21 -30.86 -8.74
CA ILE A 59 -6.17 -29.85 -8.95
C ILE A 59 -6.81 -28.58 -9.46
N THR A 60 -6.53 -27.46 -8.79
CA THR A 60 -6.95 -26.11 -9.20
C THR A 60 -5.79 -25.25 -9.68
N ARG A 61 -4.55 -25.67 -9.37
CA ARG A 61 -3.37 -24.96 -9.84
C ARG A 61 -3.19 -25.24 -11.34
N GLN A 62 -3.29 -24.21 -12.15
CA GLN A 62 -2.88 -24.29 -13.55
C GLN A 62 -1.37 -24.59 -13.66
N GLN A 63 -0.97 -25.23 -14.76
CA GLN A 63 0.45 -25.46 -15.06
C GLN A 63 1.24 -24.16 -14.94
N SER A 64 2.50 -24.27 -14.50
CA SER A 64 3.51 -23.20 -14.62
C SER A 64 3.78 -22.90 -16.10
N GLY A 65 2.84 -22.24 -16.78
CA GLY A 65 2.89 -21.91 -18.21
C GLY A 65 2.10 -20.67 -18.57
N GLU A 66 1.02 -20.37 -17.87
CA GLU A 66 0.30 -19.11 -18.07
C GLU A 66 0.57 -18.19 -16.88
N GLN A 67 1.51 -17.27 -17.05
CA GLN A 67 1.77 -16.20 -16.10
C GLN A 67 0.56 -15.28 -16.06
N LEU A 68 0.11 -14.92 -14.85
CA LEU A 68 -0.97 -13.95 -14.65
C LEU A 68 -0.58 -12.62 -15.31
N LYS A 69 -1.39 -12.12 -16.22
CA LYS A 69 -1.16 -10.83 -16.86
C LYS A 69 -1.74 -9.71 -16.01
N VAL A 70 -0.88 -8.86 -15.52
CA VAL A 70 -1.21 -7.76 -14.61
C VAL A 70 -0.93 -6.41 -15.26
N LEU A 71 -1.94 -5.54 -15.32
CA LEU A 71 -1.75 -4.14 -15.65
C LEU A 71 -1.59 -3.34 -14.35
N LEU A 72 -0.41 -2.75 -14.15
CA LEU A 72 -0.10 -1.92 -12.99
C LEU A 72 -0.10 -0.45 -13.39
N LEU A 73 -1.05 0.32 -12.87
CA LEU A 73 -1.28 1.73 -13.19
C LEU A 73 -0.93 2.62 -12.01
N PHE A 74 0.16 3.39 -12.15
CA PHE A 74 0.55 4.40 -11.17
C PHE A 74 0.29 5.80 -11.73
N ASN A 75 -0.10 6.72 -10.85
CA ASN A 75 -0.26 8.11 -11.24
C ASN A 75 1.10 8.78 -11.55
N GLN A 76 2.13 8.48 -10.76
CA GLN A 76 3.51 8.95 -10.94
C GLN A 76 4.46 8.01 -10.18
N LEU A 77 5.76 8.12 -10.43
CA LEU A 77 6.77 7.38 -9.69
C LEU A 77 7.50 8.32 -8.72
N SER A 78 7.38 8.04 -7.42
CA SER A 78 8.12 8.68 -6.33
C SER A 78 8.97 7.63 -5.61
N ALA A 79 9.81 8.03 -4.66
CA ALA A 79 10.67 7.11 -3.92
C ALA A 79 9.86 5.99 -3.22
N HIS A 80 8.78 6.33 -2.53
CA HIS A 80 7.92 5.34 -1.87
C HIS A 80 7.14 4.47 -2.86
N LYS A 81 6.66 5.02 -3.97
CA LYS A 81 5.99 4.23 -5.02
C LYS A 81 6.93 3.26 -5.72
N LYS A 82 8.21 3.61 -5.83
CA LYS A 82 9.24 2.69 -6.28
C LYS A 82 9.39 1.50 -5.32
N MET A 83 9.35 1.72 -4.01
CA MET A 83 9.38 0.65 -3.01
C MET A 83 8.16 -0.29 -3.15
N ILE A 84 6.95 0.27 -3.35
CA ILE A 84 5.74 -0.52 -3.63
C ILE A 84 5.95 -1.39 -4.89
N TYR A 85 6.42 -0.80 -5.98
CA TYR A 85 6.67 -1.50 -7.24
C TYR A 85 7.68 -2.64 -7.07
N GLU A 86 8.81 -2.38 -6.44
CA GLU A 86 9.90 -3.36 -6.25
C GLU A 86 9.43 -4.53 -5.37
N SER A 87 8.76 -4.25 -4.25
CA SER A 87 8.24 -5.29 -3.37
C SER A 87 7.08 -6.07 -3.98
N PHE A 88 6.21 -5.41 -4.75
CA PHE A 88 5.11 -6.04 -5.49
C PHE A 88 5.66 -7.03 -6.54
N THR A 89 6.58 -6.58 -7.39
CA THR A 89 7.17 -7.42 -8.44
C THR A 89 8.03 -8.56 -7.87
N ALA A 90 8.79 -8.29 -6.80
CA ALA A 90 9.55 -9.33 -6.11
C ALA A 90 8.64 -10.40 -5.48
N ALA A 91 7.50 -10.01 -4.91
CA ALA A 91 6.54 -10.95 -4.33
C ALA A 91 5.81 -11.78 -5.40
N LEU A 92 5.61 -11.24 -6.59
CA LEU A 92 5.03 -11.98 -7.73
C LEU A 92 6.01 -13.00 -8.31
N GLY A 93 7.28 -12.63 -8.43
CA GLY A 93 8.30 -13.47 -9.08
C GLY A 93 7.87 -13.89 -10.48
N GLU A 94 8.07 -15.16 -10.82
CA GLU A 94 7.72 -15.72 -12.14
C GLU A 94 6.22 -16.03 -12.30
N ARG A 95 5.38 -15.81 -11.28
CA ARG A 95 3.95 -16.13 -11.32
C ARG A 95 3.11 -15.17 -12.16
N ALA A 96 3.64 -13.98 -12.48
CA ALA A 96 2.94 -12.95 -13.21
C ALA A 96 3.85 -12.19 -14.16
N VAL A 97 3.29 -11.69 -15.26
CA VAL A 97 3.89 -10.66 -16.12
C VAL A 97 3.20 -9.34 -15.81
N VAL A 98 3.98 -8.32 -15.51
CA VAL A 98 3.48 -7.00 -15.09
C VAL A 98 3.81 -5.97 -16.16
N ASP A 99 2.79 -5.42 -16.80
CA ASP A 99 2.91 -4.23 -17.62
C ASP A 99 2.69 -3.00 -16.73
N PHE A 100 3.75 -2.24 -16.52
CA PHE A 100 3.74 -1.04 -15.70
C PHE A 100 3.54 0.21 -16.55
N VAL A 101 2.51 1.01 -16.22
CA VAL A 101 2.18 2.24 -16.94
C VAL A 101 1.93 3.38 -15.97
N ILE A 102 2.46 4.56 -16.31
CA ILE A 102 2.24 5.80 -15.56
C ILE A 102 1.24 6.66 -16.32
N TYR A 103 0.16 7.08 -15.63
CA TYR A 103 -0.90 7.88 -16.24
C TYR A 103 -0.91 9.37 -15.82
N ASN A 104 0.12 9.84 -15.08
CA ASN A 104 0.40 11.25 -14.75
C ASN A 104 -0.78 12.04 -14.16
N ASN A 105 -1.58 11.44 -13.27
CA ASN A 105 -2.82 12.00 -12.72
C ASN A 105 -3.89 12.38 -13.77
N ASP A 106 -3.68 12.00 -15.05
CA ASP A 106 -4.57 12.31 -16.16
C ASP A 106 -5.65 11.23 -16.30
N VAL A 107 -6.89 11.60 -15.98
CA VAL A 107 -8.06 10.71 -16.07
C VAL A 107 -8.38 10.31 -17.51
N ASN A 108 -8.10 11.17 -18.51
CA ASN A 108 -8.38 10.86 -19.89
C ASN A 108 -7.38 9.80 -20.41
N LEU A 109 -6.10 9.94 -20.05
CA LEU A 109 -5.10 8.92 -20.35
C LEU A 109 -5.45 7.60 -19.66
N PHE A 110 -5.84 7.64 -18.37
CA PHE A 110 -6.27 6.48 -17.62
C PHE A 110 -7.44 5.75 -18.29
N ASN A 111 -8.51 6.49 -18.65
CA ASN A 111 -9.67 5.93 -19.35
C ASN A 111 -9.30 5.29 -20.69
N ARG A 112 -8.45 5.96 -21.47
CA ARG A 112 -7.97 5.42 -22.75
C ARG A 112 -7.19 4.11 -22.55
N LEU A 113 -6.29 4.06 -21.56
CA LEU A 113 -5.54 2.84 -21.24
C LEU A 113 -6.47 1.68 -20.85
N LEU A 114 -7.52 1.96 -20.08
CA LEU A 114 -8.52 0.94 -19.73
C LEU A 114 -9.27 0.45 -20.96
N LEU A 115 -9.81 1.36 -21.79
CA LEU A 115 -10.57 1.00 -23.00
C LEU A 115 -9.74 0.14 -23.96
N GLU A 116 -8.45 0.45 -24.11
CA GLU A 116 -7.56 -0.26 -25.05
C GLU A 116 -7.05 -1.59 -24.50
N LYS A 117 -6.89 -1.71 -23.19
CA LYS A 117 -6.05 -2.77 -22.61
C LYS A 117 -6.77 -3.70 -21.63
N GLN A 118 -7.87 -3.28 -20.96
CA GLN A 118 -8.42 -4.02 -19.82
C GLN A 118 -8.76 -5.49 -20.11
N GLU A 119 -9.16 -5.82 -21.35
CA GLU A 119 -9.50 -7.19 -21.74
C GLU A 119 -8.28 -8.10 -21.90
N GLN A 120 -7.08 -7.52 -22.02
CA GLN A 120 -5.82 -8.26 -22.20
C GLN A 120 -5.21 -8.72 -20.88
N TYR A 121 -5.76 -8.24 -19.73
CA TYR A 121 -5.23 -8.52 -18.40
C TYR A 121 -6.27 -9.21 -17.51
N GLU A 122 -5.78 -10.12 -16.68
CA GLU A 122 -6.61 -10.80 -15.68
C GLU A 122 -6.74 -9.96 -14.40
N LYS A 123 -5.75 -9.10 -14.12
CA LYS A 123 -5.77 -8.19 -12.96
C LYS A 123 -5.32 -6.80 -13.35
N ILE A 124 -5.95 -5.81 -12.74
CA ILE A 124 -5.66 -4.39 -12.91
C ILE A 124 -5.42 -3.79 -11.53
N VAL A 125 -4.21 -3.35 -11.29
CA VAL A 125 -3.76 -2.79 -10.02
C VAL A 125 -3.55 -1.29 -10.19
N VAL A 126 -4.16 -0.48 -9.34
CA VAL A 126 -4.22 0.97 -9.53
C VAL A 126 -3.85 1.71 -8.25
N ILE A 127 -2.95 2.69 -8.35
CA ILE A 127 -2.83 3.79 -7.38
C ILE A 127 -3.73 4.94 -7.87
N PRO A 128 -4.90 5.17 -7.26
CA PRO A 128 -5.97 5.97 -7.84
C PRO A 128 -5.87 7.46 -7.49
N HIS A 129 -4.80 8.13 -7.89
CA HIS A 129 -4.64 9.57 -7.72
C HIS A 129 -4.89 10.29 -9.03
N PHE A 130 -5.98 11.04 -9.11
CA PHE A 130 -6.35 11.85 -10.25
C PHE A 130 -6.28 13.33 -9.89
N SER A 131 -6.13 14.22 -10.88
CA SER A 131 -6.19 15.66 -10.62
C SER A 131 -7.59 16.07 -10.16
N GLU A 132 -7.69 17.04 -9.25
CA GLU A 132 -8.99 17.53 -8.73
C GLU A 132 -9.94 18.03 -9.82
N LYS A 133 -9.42 18.46 -10.97
CA LYS A 133 -10.19 18.89 -12.14
C LYS A 133 -10.78 17.73 -12.95
N ALA A 134 -10.49 16.49 -12.59
CA ALA A 134 -10.77 15.31 -13.41
C ALA A 134 -12.21 14.78 -13.27
N GLY A 135 -13.09 15.42 -12.52
CA GLY A 135 -14.46 14.94 -12.30
C GLY A 135 -14.52 13.87 -11.18
N CYS A 136 -15.43 12.91 -11.30
CA CYS A 136 -15.65 11.88 -10.31
C CYS A 136 -14.58 10.77 -10.43
N PRO A 137 -13.63 10.64 -9.46
CA PRO A 137 -12.53 9.64 -9.55
C PRO A 137 -13.02 8.20 -9.56
N SER A 138 -14.24 7.93 -9.11
CA SER A 138 -14.78 6.58 -9.03
C SER A 138 -15.34 6.07 -10.38
N GLU A 139 -15.70 6.94 -11.32
CA GLU A 139 -16.27 6.50 -12.60
C GLU A 139 -15.35 5.56 -13.38
N PRO A 140 -14.09 5.93 -13.67
CA PRO A 140 -13.19 5.04 -14.40
C PRO A 140 -12.90 3.74 -13.65
N LEU A 141 -12.83 3.78 -12.32
CA LEU A 141 -12.62 2.60 -11.49
C LEU A 141 -13.87 1.69 -11.47
N ASN A 142 -15.06 2.28 -11.60
CA ASN A 142 -16.31 1.52 -11.69
C ASN A 142 -16.46 0.78 -13.03
N ALA A 143 -15.79 1.21 -14.08
CA ALA A 143 -15.77 0.52 -15.37
C ALA A 143 -14.94 -0.77 -15.35
N ILE A 144 -14.03 -0.95 -14.37
CA ILE A 144 -13.22 -2.15 -14.24
C ILE A 144 -14.04 -3.26 -13.56
N PRO A 145 -14.09 -4.50 -14.12
CA PRO A 145 -14.67 -5.65 -13.42
C PRO A 145 -14.04 -5.85 -12.05
N LYS A 146 -14.85 -5.95 -10.99
CA LYS A 146 -14.36 -5.87 -9.61
C LYS A 146 -13.44 -7.02 -9.22
N GLN A 147 -13.62 -8.19 -9.82
CA GLN A 147 -12.73 -9.34 -9.61
C GLN A 147 -11.32 -9.13 -10.18
N LYS A 148 -11.19 -8.18 -11.15
CA LYS A 148 -9.89 -7.79 -11.72
C LYS A 148 -9.23 -6.64 -10.94
N LEU A 149 -10.00 -5.84 -10.16
CA LEU A 149 -9.55 -4.59 -9.56
C LEU A 149 -8.86 -4.80 -8.21
N VAL A 150 -7.65 -4.25 -8.09
CA VAL A 150 -6.95 -4.06 -6.82
C VAL A 150 -6.54 -2.60 -6.70
N LEU A 151 -7.01 -1.92 -5.65
CA LEU A 151 -6.54 -0.56 -5.34
C LEU A 151 -5.35 -0.62 -4.38
N ILE A 152 -4.39 0.25 -4.60
CA ILE A 152 -3.22 0.43 -3.72
C ILE A 152 -3.19 1.89 -3.25
N ASP A 153 -2.65 2.11 -2.05
CA ASP A 153 -2.34 3.42 -1.47
C ASP A 153 -3.58 4.13 -0.92
N LYS A 154 -4.72 4.09 -1.63
CA LYS A 154 -5.90 4.84 -1.25
C LYS A 154 -7.20 4.14 -1.64
N LEU A 155 -8.19 4.24 -0.77
CA LEU A 155 -9.59 3.97 -1.13
C LEU A 155 -10.18 5.18 -1.86
N VAL A 156 -11.09 4.93 -2.78
CA VAL A 156 -11.81 5.98 -3.51
C VAL A 156 -13.30 5.88 -3.20
N GLU A 157 -13.83 6.97 -2.66
CA GLU A 157 -15.27 7.08 -2.40
C GLU A 157 -16.08 6.92 -3.69
N GLY A 158 -17.21 6.23 -3.61
CA GLY A 158 -18.07 5.97 -4.75
C GLY A 158 -17.67 4.78 -5.64
N VAL A 159 -16.55 4.09 -5.36
CA VAL A 159 -16.25 2.80 -6.01
C VAL A 159 -17.13 1.73 -5.40
N ARG A 160 -17.96 1.09 -6.25
CA ARG A 160 -18.97 0.12 -5.85
C ARG A 160 -18.53 -1.30 -6.16
N GLY A 161 -19.09 -2.25 -5.42
CA GLY A 161 -18.84 -3.68 -5.61
C GLY A 161 -17.70 -4.21 -4.77
N ASP A 162 -17.39 -5.48 -4.97
CA ASP A 162 -16.47 -6.24 -4.13
C ASP A 162 -15.09 -6.36 -4.81
N PHE A 163 -14.16 -5.52 -4.40
CA PHE A 163 -12.80 -5.41 -4.93
C PHE A 163 -11.77 -5.45 -3.80
N SER A 164 -10.54 -5.85 -4.12
CA SER A 164 -9.44 -5.84 -3.17
C SER A 164 -8.76 -4.47 -3.08
N ALA A 165 -8.33 -4.11 -1.87
CA ALA A 165 -7.56 -2.90 -1.66
C ALA A 165 -6.51 -3.07 -0.55
N VAL A 166 -5.35 -2.44 -0.73
CA VAL A 166 -4.29 -2.30 0.26
C VAL A 166 -3.98 -0.82 0.38
N TYR A 167 -4.35 -0.20 1.50
CA TYR A 167 -4.45 1.26 1.59
C TYR A 167 -3.90 1.83 2.90
N GLU A 168 -3.68 3.14 2.91
CA GLU A 168 -3.38 3.95 4.09
C GLU A 168 -4.68 4.49 4.70
N ASP A 169 -4.82 4.41 6.02
CA ASP A 169 -5.89 5.09 6.76
C ASP A 169 -5.35 6.45 7.23
N PHE A 170 -5.24 7.38 6.28
CA PHE A 170 -4.55 8.67 6.49
C PHE A 170 -5.01 9.44 7.73
N GLU A 171 -6.32 9.46 8.03
CA GLU A 171 -6.83 10.16 9.22
C GLU A 171 -6.40 9.45 10.51
N ALA A 172 -6.63 8.14 10.58
CA ALA A 172 -6.33 7.36 11.78
C ALA A 172 -4.82 7.27 12.00
N ASP A 173 -4.05 7.08 10.94
CA ASP A 173 -2.59 6.93 10.99
C ASP A 173 -1.91 8.20 11.51
N ILE A 174 -2.22 9.38 10.93
CA ILE A 174 -1.61 10.63 11.39
C ILE A 174 -2.06 11.00 12.80
N TYR A 175 -3.33 10.79 13.14
CA TYR A 175 -3.83 11.04 14.49
C TYR A 175 -3.09 10.19 15.51
N THR A 176 -3.01 8.87 15.27
CA THR A 176 -2.34 7.91 16.18
C THR A 176 -0.84 8.18 16.26
N ALA A 177 -0.21 8.54 15.14
CA ALA A 177 1.20 8.91 15.13
C ALA A 177 1.49 10.13 16.00
N LEU A 178 0.68 11.17 15.90
CA LEU A 178 0.83 12.36 16.75
C LEU A 178 0.54 12.04 18.23
N GLU A 179 -0.43 11.16 18.50
CA GLU A 179 -0.72 10.69 19.86
C GLU A 179 0.47 9.93 20.46
N MET A 180 1.14 9.07 19.70
CA MET A 180 2.38 8.39 20.13
C MET A 180 3.54 9.37 20.35
N LEU A 181 3.56 10.49 19.64
CA LEU A 181 4.56 11.56 19.78
C LEU A 181 4.16 12.62 20.82
N ALA A 182 3.01 12.52 21.46
CA ALA A 182 2.45 13.57 22.34
C ALA A 182 3.42 14.04 23.43
N ASN A 183 4.19 13.12 24.04
CA ASN A 183 5.18 13.46 25.07
C ASN A 183 6.34 14.33 24.52
N ARG A 184 6.72 14.17 23.25
CA ARG A 184 7.72 15.00 22.58
C ARG A 184 7.13 16.32 22.11
N LEU A 185 5.89 16.27 21.64
CA LEU A 185 5.15 17.45 21.21
C LEU A 185 4.79 18.38 22.37
N ALA A 186 4.77 17.89 23.60
CA ALA A 186 4.48 18.71 24.80
C ALA A 186 5.47 19.87 25.02
N ASP A 187 6.68 19.79 24.44
CA ASP A 187 7.67 20.89 24.47
C ASP A 187 7.32 22.03 23.51
N TYR A 188 6.29 21.83 22.66
CA TYR A 188 5.81 22.80 21.68
C TYR A 188 4.36 23.16 21.97
N SER A 189 3.96 24.38 21.64
CA SER A 189 2.59 24.89 21.86
C SER A 189 1.78 25.00 20.57
N HIS A 190 2.43 24.89 19.41
CA HIS A 190 1.84 25.17 18.12
C HIS A 190 2.30 24.15 17.09
N LEU A 191 1.35 23.48 16.45
CA LEU A 191 1.60 22.53 15.39
C LEU A 191 1.28 23.16 14.03
N ILE A 192 2.21 23.04 13.09
CA ILE A 192 2.07 23.62 11.76
C ILE A 192 2.14 22.50 10.73
N LEU A 193 1.08 22.35 9.94
CA LEU A 193 1.03 21.41 8.83
C LEU A 193 1.35 22.15 7.53
N VAL A 194 2.40 21.71 6.83
CA VAL A 194 2.76 22.21 5.51
C VAL A 194 2.36 21.20 4.46
N ILE A 195 1.26 21.48 3.76
CA ILE A 195 0.62 20.60 2.77
C ILE A 195 0.40 21.37 1.46
N PRO A 196 1.01 20.97 0.33
CA PRO A 196 0.89 21.70 -0.93
C PRO A 196 -0.50 21.62 -1.52
N GLU A 197 -0.98 22.73 -2.12
CA GLU A 197 -2.31 22.82 -2.74
C GLU A 197 -2.45 22.01 -4.03
N HIS A 198 -1.37 21.90 -4.79
CA HIS A 198 -1.44 21.40 -6.17
C HIS A 198 -1.01 19.94 -6.34
N ILE A 199 -0.52 19.32 -5.28
CA ILE A 199 -0.10 17.92 -5.27
C ILE A 199 -1.12 17.14 -4.44
N TYR A 200 -1.54 16.01 -4.99
CA TYR A 200 -2.51 15.17 -4.32
C TYR A 200 -1.95 14.61 -3.01
N PHE A 201 -2.42 15.17 -1.91
CA PHE A 201 -2.37 14.55 -0.59
C PHE A 201 -3.78 14.34 -0.08
N SER A 202 -4.00 13.32 0.73
CA SER A 202 -5.33 13.10 1.29
C SER A 202 -5.71 14.24 2.24
N SER A 203 -6.87 14.84 2.02
CA SER A 203 -7.47 15.80 2.95
C SER A 203 -7.70 15.20 4.34
N GLU A 204 -7.77 13.88 4.44
CA GLU A 204 -7.90 13.12 5.68
C GLU A 204 -6.73 13.35 6.63
N ILE A 205 -5.49 13.57 6.10
CA ILE A 205 -4.33 13.96 6.93
C ILE A 205 -4.63 15.26 7.70
N THR A 206 -5.20 16.26 7.03
CA THR A 206 -5.59 17.52 7.66
C THR A 206 -6.65 17.31 8.73
N VAL A 207 -7.60 16.40 8.49
CA VAL A 207 -8.64 16.05 9.48
C VAL A 207 -8.01 15.42 10.71
N GLY A 208 -7.11 14.43 10.53
CA GLY A 208 -6.41 13.76 11.62
C GLY A 208 -5.56 14.71 12.47
N VAL A 209 -4.79 15.61 11.84
CA VAL A 209 -4.00 16.63 12.54
C VAL A 209 -4.89 17.57 13.35
N LYS A 210 -5.97 18.10 12.76
CA LYS A 210 -6.92 18.97 13.47
C LYS A 210 -7.61 18.26 14.64
N ARG A 211 -7.95 16.99 14.48
CA ARG A 211 -8.54 16.16 15.53
C ARG A 211 -7.58 16.02 16.71
N PHE A 212 -6.30 15.70 16.45
CA PHE A 212 -5.27 15.62 17.47
C PHE A 212 -5.11 16.97 18.20
N CYS A 213 -4.93 18.06 17.47
CA CYS A 213 -4.74 19.39 18.05
C CYS A 213 -5.90 19.82 18.95
N ARG A 214 -7.15 19.51 18.55
CA ARG A 214 -8.33 19.80 19.37
C ARG A 214 -8.34 19.00 20.68
N GLN A 215 -7.90 17.73 20.63
CA GLN A 215 -7.92 16.85 21.81
C GLN A 215 -6.81 17.17 22.80
N TYR A 216 -5.66 17.61 22.32
CA TYR A 216 -4.46 17.86 23.13
C TYR A 216 -4.17 19.34 23.33
N ASP A 217 -5.13 20.22 22.99
CA ASP A 217 -5.08 21.69 23.18
C ASP A 217 -3.89 22.38 22.47
N PHE A 218 -3.52 21.89 21.28
CA PHE A 218 -2.53 22.52 20.42
C PHE A 218 -3.19 23.58 19.53
N LYS A 219 -2.49 24.71 19.34
CA LYS A 219 -2.80 25.59 18.21
C LYS A 219 -2.39 24.87 16.92
N VAL A 220 -3.15 25.06 15.84
CA VAL A 220 -2.84 24.49 14.54
C VAL A 220 -3.01 25.51 13.44
N ASP A 221 -1.98 25.65 12.61
CA ASP A 221 -2.04 26.37 11.34
C ASP A 221 -1.70 25.44 10.18
N ILE A 222 -2.25 25.73 9.02
CA ILE A 222 -2.02 24.97 7.79
C ILE A 222 -1.52 25.96 6.74
N PHE A 223 -0.35 25.65 6.19
CA PHE A 223 0.25 26.42 5.10
C PHE A 223 0.45 25.53 3.87
N HIS A 224 0.41 26.18 2.71
CA HIS A 224 0.61 25.48 1.44
C HIS A 224 2.01 25.67 0.89
N GLU A 225 2.68 26.71 1.33
CA GLU A 225 4.03 27.09 0.91
C GLU A 225 4.92 27.42 2.09
N VAL A 226 6.18 27.08 2.03
CA VAL A 226 7.17 27.33 3.09
C VAL A 226 7.41 28.84 3.31
N LYS A 227 7.28 29.65 2.24
CA LYS A 227 7.44 31.13 2.35
C LYS A 227 6.44 31.78 3.31
N ASP A 228 5.26 31.17 3.46
CA ASP A 228 4.18 31.69 4.31
C ASP A 228 4.35 31.28 5.78
N CYS A 229 5.26 30.33 6.06
CA CYS A 229 5.54 29.87 7.42
C CYS A 229 6.45 30.87 8.14
N ALA A 230 5.97 31.44 9.25
CA ALA A 230 6.81 32.22 10.16
C ALA A 230 7.61 31.29 11.08
N LEU A 231 8.91 31.52 11.21
CA LEU A 231 9.76 30.78 12.16
C LEU A 231 9.63 31.37 13.56
N GLN A 232 9.16 30.57 14.52
CA GLN A 232 9.04 30.97 15.92
C GLN A 232 9.44 29.79 16.82
N SER A 233 10.10 30.08 17.96
CA SER A 233 10.40 29.07 18.96
C SER A 233 9.10 28.49 19.56
N GLY A 234 9.13 27.20 19.90
CA GLY A 234 7.99 26.47 20.45
C GLY A 234 6.96 26.01 19.41
N GLN A 235 7.37 25.97 18.14
CA GLN A 235 6.55 25.43 17.04
C GLN A 235 7.10 24.08 16.54
N ALA A 236 6.20 23.13 16.26
CA ALA A 236 6.53 21.89 15.57
C ALA A 236 5.87 21.86 14.18
N TYR A 237 6.63 21.46 13.18
CA TYR A 237 6.21 21.49 11.78
C TYR A 237 6.12 20.07 11.21
N ILE A 238 5.05 19.80 10.47
CA ILE A 238 4.83 18.54 9.75
C ILE A 238 4.90 18.82 8.25
N PHE A 239 5.86 18.20 7.56
CA PHE A 239 6.05 18.34 6.12
C PHE A 239 5.63 17.08 5.38
N LEU A 240 4.75 17.24 4.40
CA LEU A 240 4.34 16.14 3.53
C LEU A 240 5.29 15.97 2.33
N LEU A 241 5.88 17.07 1.84
CA LEU A 241 6.86 17.05 0.75
C LEU A 241 8.28 17.21 1.26
N GLU A 242 9.20 16.45 0.66
CA GLU A 242 10.62 16.56 0.95
C GLU A 242 11.21 17.90 0.49
N GLU A 243 10.75 18.44 -0.64
CA GLU A 243 11.13 19.75 -1.12
C GLU A 243 10.79 20.88 -0.14
N HIS A 244 9.59 20.83 0.47
CA HIS A 244 9.21 21.80 1.50
C HIS A 244 10.05 21.66 2.77
N LEU A 245 10.36 20.43 3.17
CA LEU A 245 11.27 20.19 4.30
C LEU A 245 12.65 20.80 4.03
N VAL A 246 13.22 20.59 2.84
CA VAL A 246 14.54 21.13 2.47
C VAL A 246 14.51 22.66 2.48
N GLN A 247 13.54 23.30 1.81
CA GLN A 247 13.38 24.77 1.81
C GLN A 247 13.26 25.33 3.22
N PHE A 248 12.55 24.62 4.11
CA PHE A 248 12.39 25.06 5.49
C PHE A 248 13.68 24.91 6.30
N ILE A 249 14.44 23.85 6.08
CA ILE A 249 15.76 23.66 6.70
C ILE A 249 16.72 24.76 6.25
N GLU A 250 16.76 25.11 4.95
CA GLU A 250 17.56 26.24 4.44
C GLU A 250 17.19 27.53 5.17
N LYS A 251 15.88 27.81 5.33
CA LYS A 251 15.40 28.96 6.06
C LYS A 251 15.83 28.96 7.54
N ILE A 252 15.83 27.80 8.22
CA ILE A 252 16.31 27.66 9.61
C ILE A 252 17.82 27.95 9.70
N MET A 253 18.62 27.46 8.73
CA MET A 253 20.07 27.64 8.73
C MET A 253 20.51 29.13 8.69
N GLU A 254 19.64 30.04 8.23
CA GLU A 254 19.85 31.50 8.28
C GLU A 254 19.53 32.11 9.68
N THR A 255 19.07 31.30 10.62
CA THR A 255 18.68 31.73 11.96
C THR A 255 19.58 31.15 13.04
N LYS A 256 19.27 31.42 14.30
CA LYS A 256 19.92 30.82 15.47
C LYS A 256 19.10 29.67 16.09
N PHE A 257 17.94 29.37 15.53
CA PHE A 257 17.08 28.32 16.05
C PHE A 257 17.73 26.95 15.91
N LYS A 258 17.55 26.13 16.94
CA LYS A 258 18.00 24.74 16.97
C LYS A 258 16.83 23.80 16.74
N VAL A 259 16.99 22.91 15.75
CA VAL A 259 16.02 21.86 15.47
C VAL A 259 16.04 20.82 16.59
N GLY A 260 14.86 20.42 17.05
CA GLY A 260 14.68 19.49 18.18
C GLY A 260 14.73 20.16 19.58
N GLU A 261 15.08 21.46 19.64
CA GLU A 261 15.03 22.26 20.89
C GLU A 261 14.06 23.42 20.75
N ASP A 262 14.34 24.36 19.82
CA ASP A 262 13.50 25.54 19.60
C ASP A 262 12.35 25.26 18.61
N ILE A 263 12.62 24.41 17.60
CA ILE A 263 11.71 24.07 16.51
C ILE A 263 11.69 22.56 16.32
N GLY A 264 10.51 21.96 16.35
CA GLY A 264 10.30 20.53 16.02
C GLY A 264 10.07 20.32 14.53
N LEU A 265 10.66 19.27 13.96
CA LEU A 265 10.40 18.84 12.58
C LEU A 265 9.94 17.40 12.52
N ILE A 266 8.81 17.19 11.85
CA ILE A 266 8.27 15.87 11.48
C ILE A 266 8.12 15.85 9.97
N SER A 267 8.53 14.77 9.32
CA SER A 267 8.32 14.58 7.89
C SER A 267 7.50 13.34 7.60
N TYR A 268 6.57 13.46 6.66
CA TYR A 268 5.80 12.33 6.17
C TYR A 268 6.63 11.54 5.17
N ASN A 269 6.50 10.20 5.21
CA ASN A 269 7.26 9.23 4.44
C ASN A 269 8.78 9.21 4.74
N GLU A 270 9.25 8.02 5.08
CA GLU A 270 10.68 7.78 5.37
C GLU A 270 11.50 7.75 4.08
N THR A 271 12.65 8.42 4.09
CA THR A 271 13.66 8.31 3.03
C THR A 271 15.06 8.19 3.63
N PRO A 272 16.04 7.59 2.91
CA PRO A 272 17.41 7.48 3.40
C PRO A 272 18.04 8.83 3.77
N LEU A 273 17.70 9.89 3.05
CA LEU A 273 18.21 11.24 3.27
C LEU A 273 17.79 11.77 4.66
N LYS A 274 16.57 11.54 5.08
CA LYS A 274 16.03 11.99 6.37
C LYS A 274 16.72 11.38 7.59
N ARG A 275 17.48 10.30 7.40
CA ARG A 275 18.27 9.67 8.46
C ARG A 275 19.53 10.45 8.82
N VAL A 276 20.04 11.24 7.88
CA VAL A 276 21.34 11.91 8.00
C VAL A 276 21.26 13.43 8.09
N ILE A 277 20.18 14.04 7.59
CA ILE A 277 19.98 15.49 7.67
C ILE A 277 19.73 15.86 9.15
N LEU A 278 20.43 16.87 9.66
CA LEU A 278 20.27 17.43 11.01
C LEU A 278 20.32 16.35 12.12
N ASP A 279 21.21 15.37 12.00
CA ASP A 279 21.30 14.20 12.89
C ASP A 279 20.03 13.33 12.91
N GLY A 280 19.18 13.46 11.92
CA GLY A 280 18.00 12.69 11.69
C GLY A 280 16.68 13.44 11.89
N ILE A 281 15.83 13.36 10.88
CA ILE A 281 14.47 13.89 10.90
C ILE A 281 13.50 12.83 11.40
N THR A 282 12.65 13.18 12.36
CA THR A 282 11.54 12.33 12.82
C THR A 282 10.55 12.13 11.68
N THR A 283 10.19 10.87 11.39
CA THR A 283 9.31 10.55 10.28
C THR A 283 8.11 9.73 10.73
N ILE A 284 7.00 9.94 10.04
CA ILE A 284 5.79 9.10 10.05
C ILE A 284 5.68 8.49 8.65
N SER A 285 5.66 7.18 8.53
CA SER A 285 5.70 6.51 7.23
C SER A 285 4.91 5.23 7.24
N THR A 286 4.15 4.99 6.18
CA THR A 286 3.54 3.69 5.91
C THR A 286 4.61 2.66 5.54
N ASP A 287 4.36 1.40 5.83
CA ASP A 287 5.21 0.28 5.36
C ASP A 287 4.90 -0.03 3.88
N PHE A 288 5.55 0.73 3.00
CA PHE A 288 5.37 0.59 1.54
C PHE A 288 5.87 -0.75 0.99
N GLU A 289 6.85 -1.38 1.65
CA GLU A 289 7.29 -2.72 1.26
C GLU A 289 6.21 -3.77 1.56
N LEU A 290 5.59 -3.69 2.74
CA LEU A 290 4.47 -4.53 3.11
C LEU A 290 3.27 -4.28 2.20
N MET A 291 2.98 -3.01 1.85
CA MET A 291 1.91 -2.63 0.92
C MET A 291 2.06 -3.35 -0.42
N GLY A 292 3.25 -3.32 -1.02
CA GLY A 292 3.50 -4.02 -2.29
C GLY A 292 3.35 -5.55 -2.17
N LYS A 293 3.84 -6.15 -1.08
CA LYS A 293 3.69 -7.59 -0.83
C LYS A 293 2.22 -8.00 -0.69
N LEU A 294 1.45 -7.27 0.13
CA LEU A 294 0.02 -7.54 0.33
C LEU A 294 -0.79 -7.34 -0.96
N ALA A 295 -0.45 -6.32 -1.75
CA ALA A 295 -1.08 -6.10 -3.05
C ALA A 295 -0.84 -7.25 -4.03
N ALA A 296 0.39 -7.80 -4.06
CA ALA A 296 0.71 -8.99 -4.85
C ALA A 296 -0.06 -10.24 -4.39
N GLU A 297 -0.24 -10.41 -3.08
CA GLU A 297 -1.05 -11.51 -2.53
C GLU A 297 -2.51 -11.40 -2.93
N CYS A 298 -3.10 -10.18 -2.92
CA CYS A 298 -4.48 -9.93 -3.32
C CYS A 298 -4.80 -10.41 -4.75
N LEU A 299 -3.82 -10.52 -5.63
CA LEU A 299 -4.04 -11.01 -7.01
C LEU A 299 -4.45 -12.47 -7.07
N PHE A 300 -4.02 -13.25 -6.08
CA PHE A 300 -4.28 -14.70 -6.01
C PHE A 300 -5.38 -15.05 -5.00
N ASP A 301 -5.98 -14.05 -4.36
CA ASP A 301 -7.08 -14.26 -3.42
C ASP A 301 -8.39 -14.58 -4.16
N VAL A 302 -9.16 -15.54 -3.63
CA VAL A 302 -10.50 -15.88 -4.17
C VAL A 302 -11.52 -14.85 -3.72
N GLU A 303 -11.40 -14.39 -2.49
CA GLU A 303 -12.29 -13.36 -1.90
C GLU A 303 -11.57 -12.03 -1.86
N SER A 304 -12.31 -10.98 -2.18
CA SER A 304 -11.80 -9.62 -2.09
C SER A 304 -11.53 -9.24 -0.64
N ARG A 305 -10.40 -8.58 -0.38
CA ARG A 305 -10.08 -8.07 0.96
C ARG A 305 -9.65 -6.61 0.90
N LYS A 306 -9.95 -5.87 1.97
CA LYS A 306 -9.47 -4.51 2.17
C LYS A 306 -8.57 -4.49 3.40
N VAL A 307 -7.31 -4.13 3.21
CA VAL A 307 -6.29 -4.18 4.25
C VAL A 307 -5.67 -2.81 4.41
N ALA A 308 -5.84 -2.21 5.59
CA ALA A 308 -5.08 -1.03 5.98
C ALA A 308 -3.64 -1.45 6.31
N VAL A 309 -2.67 -0.74 5.77
CA VAL A 309 -1.24 -1.02 6.00
C VAL A 309 -0.81 -0.27 7.26
N PRO A 310 -0.06 -0.89 8.19
CA PRO A 310 0.42 -0.18 9.36
C PRO A 310 1.42 0.92 8.98
N PHE A 311 1.41 2.00 9.75
CA PHE A 311 2.43 3.03 9.71
C PHE A 311 3.50 2.79 10.80
N ASP A 312 4.65 3.44 10.66
CA ASP A 312 5.76 3.41 11.61
C ASP A 312 6.26 4.84 11.90
N ILE A 313 6.74 5.04 13.11
CA ILE A 313 7.34 6.29 13.54
C ILE A 313 8.83 6.06 13.79
N LYS A 314 9.67 6.84 13.14
CA LYS A 314 11.10 6.90 13.42
C LYS A 314 11.39 8.19 14.18
N LEU A 315 11.35 8.12 15.51
CA LEU A 315 11.73 9.24 16.37
C LEU A 315 13.23 9.50 16.24
N ARG A 316 13.62 10.76 15.97
CA ARG A 316 14.99 11.22 15.83
C ARG A 316 15.18 12.59 16.49
N LYS A 317 16.36 13.18 16.32
CA LYS A 317 16.74 14.42 17.01
C LYS A 317 15.96 15.66 16.61
N SER A 318 15.19 15.61 15.53
CA SER A 318 14.44 16.77 15.05
C SER A 318 13.15 17.05 15.84
N LEU A 319 12.80 16.19 16.83
CA LEU A 319 11.64 16.35 17.69
C LEU A 319 11.93 15.91 19.13
#